data_feb45ec782e574dbf447e58505c2237c
#
_entry.id   feb45ec782e574dbf447e58505c2237c
#
_cell.length_a   1.000
_cell.length_b   1.000
_cell.length_c   1.000
_cell.angle_alpha   90.00
_cell.angle_beta   90.00
_cell.angle_gamma   90.00
#
_symmetry.space_group_name_H-M   'P 1'
#
loop_
_entity.id
_entity.type
_entity.pdbx_description
1 polymer ?
#
loop_
_entity_poly.entity_id
_entity_poly.type
_entity_poly.pdbx_seq_one_letter_code
_entity_poly.pdbx_strand_id
1 'polypeptide(L)'
;DYVHESAKEDYENIASKYWPGALTMVIPASEKQTTILTSNDLTLGLRIPNSYMAQSLMRETGPLLTSSANISGFKGSITVEGIALDFPSVKILGPIPWGKSSGKASTIIFWKKSGDWRLIREGEVLVRELH
;
A
#
# COMPACT_ATOMS: atom_id res chain seq x y z
N ASP A 1 1.00 -14.40 6.93
CA ASP A 1 0.95 -14.29 8.41
C ASP A 1 0.66 -12.87 8.95
N TYR A 2 0.17 -11.94 8.11
CA TYR A 2 -0.16 -10.57 8.52
C TYR A 2 -1.66 -10.37 8.71
N VAL A 3 -2.47 -11.19 8.03
CA VAL A 3 -3.92 -11.07 7.94
C VAL A 3 -4.59 -11.96 8.98
N HIS A 4 -5.59 -11.43 9.68
CA HIS A 4 -6.42 -12.22 10.58
C HIS A 4 -7.20 -13.28 9.80
N GLU A 5 -7.40 -14.46 10.39
CA GLU A 5 -8.04 -15.60 9.73
C GLU A 5 -9.43 -15.27 9.16
N SER A 6 -10.21 -14.44 9.85
CA SER A 6 -11.55 -14.04 9.40
C SER A 6 -11.60 -13.33 8.05
N ALA A 7 -10.51 -12.69 7.63
CA ALA A 7 -10.43 -11.94 6.38
C ALA A 7 -9.56 -12.62 5.30
N LYS A 8 -8.99 -13.77 5.61
CA LYS A 8 -7.95 -14.38 4.80
C LYS A 8 -8.44 -14.79 3.41
N GLU A 9 -9.58 -15.44 3.31
CA GLU A 9 -10.16 -15.87 2.03
C GLU A 9 -10.47 -14.66 1.11
N ASP A 10 -11.14 -13.65 1.65
CA ASP A 10 -11.47 -12.43 0.92
C ASP A 10 -10.19 -11.68 0.47
N TYR A 11 -9.20 -11.62 1.37
CA TYR A 11 -7.91 -11.06 1.07
C TYR A 11 -7.21 -11.77 -0.08
N GLU A 12 -7.11 -13.10 -0.05
CA GLU A 12 -6.44 -13.90 -1.08
C GLU A 12 -7.16 -13.76 -2.44
N ASN A 13 -8.49 -13.76 -2.43
CA ASN A 13 -9.29 -13.57 -3.62
C ASN A 13 -9.05 -12.21 -4.31
N ILE A 14 -8.99 -11.12 -3.54
CA ILE A 14 -8.72 -9.79 -4.09
C ILE A 14 -7.25 -9.64 -4.44
N ALA A 15 -6.33 -10.09 -3.58
CA ALA A 15 -4.90 -10.00 -3.82
C ALA A 15 -4.47 -10.70 -5.13
N SER A 16 -5.01 -11.88 -5.40
CA SER A 16 -4.70 -12.64 -6.62
C SER A 16 -5.07 -11.91 -7.91
N LYS A 17 -6.08 -11.05 -7.87
CA LYS A 17 -6.55 -10.28 -9.03
C LYS A 17 -5.81 -8.96 -9.24
N TYR A 18 -5.41 -8.30 -8.15
CA TYR A 18 -4.97 -6.90 -8.21
C TYR A 18 -3.53 -6.67 -7.77
N TRP A 19 -2.84 -7.68 -7.26
CA TRP A 19 -1.45 -7.57 -6.86
C TRP A 19 -0.52 -8.44 -7.71
N PRO A 20 0.65 -7.89 -8.04
CA PRO A 20 1.18 -6.55 -7.73
C PRO A 20 0.41 -5.44 -8.44
N GLY A 21 0.06 -4.36 -7.72
CA GLY A 21 -0.75 -3.30 -8.32
C GLY A 21 -1.04 -2.09 -7.44
N ALA A 22 -1.96 -1.27 -7.90
CA ALA A 22 -2.34 -0.01 -7.27
C ALA A 22 -3.56 -0.13 -6.36
N LEU A 23 -3.72 -1.26 -5.69
CA LEU A 23 -4.75 -1.50 -4.69
C LEU A 23 -4.13 -1.64 -3.30
N THR A 24 -4.66 -0.91 -2.33
CA THR A 24 -4.33 -1.05 -0.91
C THR A 24 -5.55 -1.62 -0.19
N MET A 25 -5.36 -2.71 0.53
CA MET A 25 -6.40 -3.33 1.35
C MET A 25 -6.15 -3.04 2.83
N VAL A 26 -7.14 -2.45 3.50
CA VAL A 26 -7.14 -2.29 4.96
C VAL A 26 -7.95 -3.42 5.55
N ILE A 27 -7.30 -4.27 6.31
CA ILE A 27 -7.83 -5.54 6.80
C ILE A 27 -7.44 -5.76 8.27
N PRO A 28 -8.16 -6.60 9.01
CA PRO A 28 -7.78 -6.99 10.36
C PRO A 28 -6.39 -7.63 10.38
N ALA A 29 -5.55 -7.18 11.30
CA ALA A 29 -4.23 -7.73 11.53
C ALA A 29 -4.32 -9.08 12.26
N SER A 30 -3.41 -10.01 11.96
CA SER A 30 -3.27 -11.23 12.74
C SER A 30 -2.86 -10.91 14.18
N GLU A 31 -3.15 -11.80 15.13
CA GLU A 31 -2.79 -11.63 16.54
C GLU A 31 -1.28 -11.34 16.72
N LYS A 32 -0.44 -11.99 15.93
CA LYS A 32 1.01 -11.77 15.95
C LYS A 32 1.38 -10.33 15.59
N GLN A 33 0.63 -9.68 14.73
CA GLN A 33 0.91 -8.31 14.28
C GLN A 33 0.29 -7.26 15.22
N THR A 34 -0.77 -7.58 15.92
CA THR A 34 -1.43 -6.66 16.86
C THR A 34 -0.51 -6.22 18.00
N THR A 35 0.46 -7.05 18.38
CA THR A 35 1.48 -6.72 19.38
C THR A 35 2.45 -5.61 18.95
N ILE A 36 2.57 -5.38 17.64
CA ILE A 36 3.48 -4.37 17.06
C ILE A 36 2.72 -3.09 16.74
N LEU A 37 1.39 -3.19 16.54
CA LEU A 37 0.56 -2.04 16.22
C LEU A 37 0.29 -1.20 17.47
N THR A 38 0.53 0.09 17.33
CA THR A 38 0.27 1.07 18.41
C THR A 38 -1.15 1.66 18.35
N SER A 39 -1.91 1.34 17.31
CA SER A 39 -3.29 1.81 17.11
C SER A 39 -4.30 0.84 17.73
N ASN A 40 -5.40 1.38 18.25
CA ASN A 40 -6.51 0.57 18.78
C ASN A 40 -7.33 -0.13 17.68
N ASP A 41 -7.13 0.23 16.42
CA ASP A 41 -7.95 -0.26 15.31
C ASP A 41 -7.57 -1.66 14.82
N LEU A 42 -6.42 -2.19 15.25
CA LEU A 42 -5.95 -3.54 14.95
C LEU A 42 -6.05 -3.92 13.46
N THR A 43 -5.89 -2.94 12.57
CA THR A 43 -5.93 -3.11 11.13
C THR A 43 -4.62 -2.76 10.46
N LEU A 44 -4.34 -3.40 9.33
CA LEU A 44 -3.18 -3.14 8.49
C LEU A 44 -3.61 -2.73 7.10
N GLY A 45 -3.00 -1.66 6.58
CA GLY A 45 -3.06 -1.33 5.16
C GLY A 45 -1.96 -2.06 4.40
N LEU A 46 -2.31 -3.07 3.60
CA LEU A 46 -1.36 -3.89 2.85
C LEU A 46 -1.41 -3.58 1.36
N ARG A 47 -0.25 -3.60 0.72
CA ARG A 47 -0.10 -3.46 -0.74
C ARG A 47 1.17 -4.15 -1.23
N ILE A 48 1.09 -4.80 -2.39
CA ILE A 48 2.25 -5.21 -3.19
C ILE A 48 2.31 -4.29 -4.41
N PRO A 49 3.27 -3.35 -4.49
CA PRO A 49 3.35 -2.42 -5.60
C PRO A 49 3.84 -3.10 -6.89
N ASN A 50 3.33 -2.66 -8.04
CA ASN A 50 3.85 -3.08 -9.34
C ASN A 50 5.11 -2.27 -9.69
N SER A 51 6.16 -2.45 -8.92
CA SER A 51 7.47 -1.83 -9.09
C SER A 51 8.55 -2.85 -8.80
N TYR A 52 9.32 -3.19 -9.82
CA TYR A 52 10.43 -4.15 -9.69
C TYR A 52 11.42 -3.74 -8.57
N MET A 53 11.78 -2.47 -8.50
CA MET A 53 12.71 -1.98 -7.47
C MET A 53 12.14 -2.12 -6.06
N ALA A 54 10.87 -1.74 -5.86
CA ALA A 54 10.22 -1.88 -4.56
C ALA A 54 10.09 -3.35 -4.16
N GLN A 55 9.72 -4.22 -5.10
CA GLN A 55 9.65 -5.66 -4.84
C GLN A 55 11.01 -6.27 -4.55
N SER A 56 12.07 -5.86 -5.27
CA SER A 56 13.42 -6.33 -5.01
C SER A 56 13.90 -5.91 -3.63
N LEU A 57 13.67 -4.67 -3.23
CA LEU A 57 13.96 -4.21 -1.88
C LEU A 57 13.23 -5.05 -0.83
N MET A 58 11.93 -5.27 -1.00
CA MET A 58 11.13 -6.05 -0.05
C MET A 58 11.52 -7.54 0.02
N ARG A 59 12.11 -8.11 -1.02
CA ARG A 59 12.67 -9.48 -0.97
C ARG A 59 13.88 -9.57 -0.04
N GLU A 60 14.67 -8.49 0.06
CA GLU A 60 15.84 -8.44 0.94
C GLU A 60 15.50 -8.03 2.37
N THR A 61 14.57 -7.08 2.54
CA THR A 61 14.26 -6.49 3.84
C THR A 61 13.04 -7.08 4.54
N GLY A 62 12.20 -7.81 3.81
CA GLY A 62 10.83 -8.10 4.23
C GLY A 62 9.88 -6.91 4.02
N PRO A 63 8.65 -7.00 4.53
CA PRO A 63 7.68 -5.91 4.46
C PRO A 63 8.16 -4.63 5.13
N LEU A 64 7.80 -3.49 4.55
CA LEU A 64 8.18 -2.17 5.02
C LEU A 64 6.96 -1.36 5.45
N LEU A 65 7.06 -0.67 6.57
CA LEU A 65 6.11 0.39 6.91
C LEU A 65 6.40 1.61 6.03
N THR A 66 5.36 2.16 5.43
CA THR A 66 5.48 3.28 4.50
C THR A 66 4.51 4.39 4.84
N SER A 67 4.92 5.61 4.59
CA SER A 67 4.05 6.80 4.59
C SER A 67 4.10 7.45 3.21
N SER A 68 3.19 8.41 2.96
CA SER A 68 3.26 9.23 1.76
C SER A 68 4.47 10.18 1.81
N ALA A 69 5.19 10.29 0.70
CA ALA A 69 6.29 11.23 0.55
C ALA A 69 5.75 12.60 0.09
N ASN A 70 5.05 13.28 0.99
CA ASN A 70 4.55 14.64 0.76
C ASN A 70 4.54 15.43 2.06
N ILE A 71 4.74 16.73 1.95
CA ILE A 71 4.51 17.67 3.05
C ILE A 71 3.00 17.69 3.34
N SER A 72 2.63 17.67 4.62
CA SER A 72 1.21 17.64 5.02
C SER A 72 0.42 18.78 4.37
N GLY A 73 -0.70 18.44 3.74
CA GLY A 73 -1.56 19.37 3.02
C GLY A 73 -1.11 19.69 1.58
N PHE A 74 0.05 19.19 1.14
CA PHE A 74 0.55 19.40 -0.23
C PHE A 74 0.50 18.14 -1.06
N LYS A 75 0.43 18.30 -2.37
CA LYS A 75 0.52 17.18 -3.32
C LYS A 75 1.97 16.67 -3.35
N GLY A 76 2.14 15.35 -3.25
CA GLY A 76 3.47 14.73 -3.35
C GLY A 76 4.09 14.90 -4.74
N SER A 77 5.41 15.04 -4.79
CA SER A 77 6.16 15.01 -6.03
C SER A 77 6.16 13.61 -6.65
N ILE A 78 6.15 13.57 -7.98
CA ILE A 78 6.25 12.32 -8.77
C ILE A 78 7.61 12.17 -9.43
N THR A 79 8.55 13.07 -9.15
CA THR A 79 9.92 13.06 -9.69
C THR A 79 10.95 12.93 -8.59
N VAL A 80 12.11 12.38 -8.95
CA VAL A 80 13.24 12.23 -8.01
C VAL A 80 13.72 13.57 -7.51
N GLU A 81 13.86 14.54 -8.42
CA GLU A 81 14.33 15.89 -8.12
C GLU A 81 13.37 16.60 -7.15
N GLY A 82 12.06 16.48 -7.38
CA GLY A 82 11.07 17.05 -6.48
C GLY A 82 11.09 16.42 -5.09
N ILE A 83 11.22 15.09 -5.00
CA ILE A 83 11.37 14.41 -3.69
C ILE A 83 12.68 14.83 -2.99
N ALA A 84 13.78 14.97 -3.73
CA ALA A 84 15.05 15.41 -3.14
C ALA A 84 14.99 16.84 -2.61
N LEU A 85 14.20 17.72 -3.25
CA LEU A 85 13.96 19.09 -2.76
C LEU A 85 13.08 19.10 -1.51
N ASP A 86 11.98 18.32 -1.53
CA ASP A 86 11.03 18.28 -0.40
C ASP A 86 11.64 17.59 0.83
N PHE A 87 12.53 16.61 0.63
CA PHE A 87 13.10 15.74 1.67
C PHE A 87 14.61 15.54 1.48
N PRO A 88 15.44 16.58 1.67
CA PRO A 88 16.89 16.51 1.36
C PRO A 88 17.66 15.50 2.22
N SER A 89 17.13 15.07 3.34
CA SER A 89 17.75 14.10 4.24
C SER A 89 17.32 12.65 3.98
N VAL A 90 16.37 12.42 3.08
CA VAL A 90 15.85 11.07 2.77
C VAL A 90 16.72 10.41 1.70
N LYS A 91 17.10 9.15 1.97
CA LYS A 91 17.81 8.35 0.95
C LYS A 91 16.84 7.93 -0.15
N ILE A 92 17.29 8.05 -1.39
CA ILE A 92 16.54 7.72 -2.58
C ILE A 92 17.03 6.39 -3.15
N LEU A 93 16.12 5.46 -3.39
CA LEU A 93 16.44 4.17 -4.00
C LEU A 93 16.67 4.34 -5.51
N GLY A 94 17.85 3.90 -6.00
CA GLY A 94 18.18 3.83 -7.42
C GLY A 94 17.78 2.50 -8.08
N PRO A 95 18.00 2.31 -9.40
CA PRO A 95 18.60 3.28 -10.31
C PRO A 95 17.64 4.41 -10.71
N ILE A 96 18.25 5.51 -11.14
CA ILE A 96 17.56 6.71 -11.62
C ILE A 96 17.84 6.84 -13.14
N PRO A 97 16.83 7.26 -13.95
CA PRO A 97 15.48 7.69 -13.57
C PRO A 97 14.57 6.53 -13.21
N TRP A 98 13.59 6.82 -12.36
CA TRP A 98 12.51 5.85 -12.09
C TRP A 98 11.61 5.67 -13.31
N GLY A 99 10.93 4.52 -13.37
CA GLY A 99 9.88 4.31 -14.38
C GLY A 99 8.77 5.38 -14.27
N LYS A 100 8.09 5.62 -15.37
CA LYS A 100 6.99 6.61 -15.44
C LYS A 100 5.91 6.24 -14.44
N SER A 101 5.60 7.16 -13.52
CA SER A 101 4.46 7.03 -12.60
C SER A 101 3.15 7.41 -13.33
N SER A 102 2.05 6.74 -12.98
CA SER A 102 0.70 7.14 -13.41
C SER A 102 0.27 8.48 -12.79
N GLY A 103 0.93 8.91 -11.73
CA GLY A 103 0.56 10.08 -10.95
C GLY A 103 -0.73 9.91 -10.13
N LYS A 104 -1.36 8.72 -10.20
CA LYS A 104 -2.56 8.39 -9.42
C LYS A 104 -2.18 7.67 -8.13
N ALA A 105 -2.90 7.97 -7.06
CA ALA A 105 -2.79 7.24 -5.83
C ALA A 105 -3.37 5.82 -5.96
N SER A 106 -3.03 4.92 -5.05
CA SER A 106 -3.69 3.62 -4.95
C SER A 106 -5.15 3.79 -4.54
N THR A 107 -6.03 2.94 -5.06
CA THR A 107 -7.36 2.74 -4.50
C THR A 107 -7.22 2.09 -3.14
N ILE A 108 -7.99 2.54 -2.15
CA ILE A 108 -7.98 1.97 -0.80
C ILE A 108 -9.36 1.42 -0.49
N ILE A 109 -9.40 0.14 -0.15
CA ILE A 109 -10.60 -0.53 0.32
C ILE A 109 -10.41 -1.02 1.75
N PHE A 110 -11.50 -1.05 2.51
CA PHE A 110 -11.56 -1.50 3.90
C PHE A 110 -12.47 -2.72 4.00
N TRP A 111 -11.96 -3.79 4.56
CA TRP A 111 -12.73 -5.00 4.84
C TRP A 111 -13.61 -4.78 6.07
N LYS A 112 -14.92 -4.98 5.94
CA LYS A 112 -15.89 -4.86 7.04
C LYS A 112 -16.25 -6.23 7.62
N LYS A 113 -16.51 -7.18 6.74
CA LYS A 113 -16.84 -8.58 7.03
C LYS A 113 -16.72 -9.38 5.73
N SER A 114 -16.87 -10.69 5.81
CA SER A 114 -16.79 -11.56 4.61
C SER A 114 -17.70 -11.06 3.48
N GLY A 115 -17.11 -10.90 2.32
CA GLY A 115 -17.75 -10.41 1.09
C GLY A 115 -18.13 -8.92 1.10
N ASP A 116 -17.83 -8.15 2.15
CA ASP A 116 -18.23 -6.73 2.25
C ASP A 116 -17.02 -5.81 2.40
N TRP A 117 -16.73 -5.08 1.33
CA TRP A 117 -15.65 -4.09 1.25
C TRP A 117 -16.19 -2.67 1.13
N ARG A 118 -15.64 -1.75 1.88
CA ARG A 118 -15.94 -0.33 1.78
C ARG A 118 -14.82 0.41 1.05
N LEU A 119 -15.17 1.19 0.03
CA LEU A 119 -14.24 2.13 -0.60
C LEU A 119 -13.89 3.25 0.39
N ILE A 120 -12.60 3.42 0.65
CA ILE A 120 -12.06 4.52 1.47
C ILE A 120 -11.55 5.65 0.57
N ARG A 121 -10.85 5.29 -0.50
CA ARG A 121 -10.32 6.25 -1.47
C ARG A 121 -10.33 5.65 -2.86
N GLU A 122 -10.93 6.38 -3.79
CA GLU A 122 -10.81 6.08 -5.21
C GLU A 122 -9.40 6.44 -5.72
N GLY A 123 -8.82 5.61 -6.57
CA GLY A 123 -7.49 5.77 -7.11
C GLY A 123 -7.36 5.17 -8.50
N GLU A 124 -6.26 4.47 -8.76
CA GLU A 124 -5.99 3.90 -10.10
C GLU A 124 -6.88 2.71 -10.44
N VAL A 125 -7.21 1.87 -9.46
CA VAL A 125 -8.13 0.72 -9.65
C VAL A 125 -9.56 1.22 -9.52
N LEU A 126 -10.40 0.92 -10.54
CA LEU A 126 -11.81 1.32 -10.53
C LEU A 126 -12.64 0.38 -9.64
N VAL A 127 -13.53 0.95 -8.82
CA VAL A 127 -14.35 0.20 -7.84
C VAL A 127 -15.24 -0.86 -8.50
N ARG A 128 -15.75 -0.58 -9.71
CA ARG A 128 -16.56 -1.53 -10.49
C ARG A 128 -15.84 -2.84 -10.83
N GLU A 129 -14.53 -2.86 -10.69
CA GLU A 129 -13.70 -4.04 -10.95
C GLU A 129 -13.45 -4.88 -9.69
N LEU A 130 -13.95 -4.43 -8.53
CA LEU A 130 -13.75 -5.08 -7.22
C LEU A 130 -14.87 -6.06 -6.83
N HIS A 131 -15.80 -6.35 -7.74
CA HIS A 131 -16.92 -7.29 -7.55
C HIS A 131 -16.66 -8.63 -8.23
#